data_a8f9be6719e125e21b6000faa32f2e31
#
_entry.id   a8f9be6719e125e21b6000faa32f2e31
#
_cell.length_a   1.000
_cell.length_b   1.000
_cell.length_c   1.000
_cell.angle_alpha   90.00
_cell.angle_beta   90.00
_cell.angle_gamma   90.00
#
_symmetry.space_group_name_H-M   'P 1'
#
loop_
_entity.id
_entity.type
_entity.pdbx_description
1 polymer ?
#
loop_
_entity_poly.entity_id
_entity_poly.type
_entity_poly.pdbx_seq_one_letter_code
_entity_poly.pdbx_strand_id
1 'polypeptide(L)'
;MEGVYVCKRGSCGVRGRFEKLAQRFGERAEIIRPASRAKKQFLLPDVVILPPTEEIAAYFARRKISAATLDAFKIGSDADGNIVFPFYREGELVFVKYRAPRKPQGKERKEWQAPGARPILFGMDLCSFSQP
;
A
#
# COMPACT_ATOMS: atom_id res chain seq x y z
N MET A 1 -18.10 -17.23 -5.49
CA MET A 1 -18.29 -15.85 -6.04
C MET A 1 -18.77 -16.02 -7.48
N GLU A 2 -20.00 -15.66 -7.74
CA GLU A 2 -20.58 -15.72 -9.06
C GLU A 2 -19.94 -14.63 -9.93
N GLY A 3 -19.48 -14.97 -11.14
CA GLY A 3 -18.84 -14.04 -12.06
C GLY A 3 -19.83 -12.96 -12.52
N VAL A 4 -19.45 -11.70 -12.38
CA VAL A 4 -20.20 -10.54 -12.89
C VAL A 4 -19.43 -9.90 -14.03
N TYR A 5 -20.13 -9.49 -15.06
CA TYR A 5 -19.55 -8.67 -16.13
C TYR A 5 -20.09 -7.25 -16.07
N VAL A 6 -19.26 -6.30 -16.44
CA VAL A 6 -19.63 -4.89 -16.54
C VAL A 6 -18.99 -4.31 -17.80
N CYS A 7 -19.78 -3.66 -18.64
CA CYS A 7 -19.25 -2.92 -19.78
C CYS A 7 -18.52 -1.67 -19.29
N LYS A 8 -17.24 -1.51 -19.66
CA LYS A 8 -16.44 -0.34 -19.29
C LYS A 8 -16.71 0.91 -20.15
N ARG A 9 -17.56 0.83 -21.16
CA ARG A 9 -17.98 2.00 -21.94
C ARG A 9 -19.01 2.79 -21.13
N GLY A 10 -18.69 4.05 -20.82
CA GLY A 10 -19.53 4.91 -19.98
C GLY A 10 -20.97 5.09 -20.44
N SER A 11 -21.26 4.90 -21.76
CA SER A 11 -22.60 5.00 -22.34
C SER A 11 -23.39 3.68 -22.37
N CYS A 12 -22.76 2.54 -22.06
CA CYS A 12 -23.36 1.23 -22.26
C CYS A 12 -24.20 0.75 -21.06
N GLY A 13 -23.76 1.02 -19.83
CA GLY A 13 -24.45 0.63 -18.59
C GLY A 13 -24.74 -0.86 -18.41
N VAL A 14 -24.37 -1.72 -19.37
CA VAL A 14 -24.67 -3.15 -19.36
C VAL A 14 -23.86 -3.85 -18.28
N ARG A 15 -24.57 -4.51 -17.39
CA ARG A 15 -24.00 -5.33 -16.30
C ARG A 15 -24.87 -6.56 -16.07
N GLY A 16 -24.29 -7.64 -15.61
CA GLY A 16 -25.04 -8.85 -15.29
C GLY A 16 -24.19 -9.98 -14.77
N ARG A 17 -24.82 -11.11 -14.51
CA ARG A 17 -24.12 -12.34 -14.15
C ARG A 17 -23.63 -13.05 -15.40
N PHE A 18 -22.40 -13.59 -15.34
CA PHE A 18 -21.78 -14.27 -16.48
C PHE A 18 -22.59 -15.45 -16.98
N GLU A 19 -23.27 -16.16 -16.10
CA GLU A 19 -24.18 -17.28 -16.45
C GLU A 19 -25.31 -16.87 -17.40
N LYS A 20 -25.92 -15.70 -17.16
CA LYS A 20 -26.95 -15.15 -18.04
C LYS A 20 -26.40 -14.73 -19.42
N LEU A 21 -25.15 -14.26 -19.44
CA LEU A 21 -24.48 -13.93 -20.67
C LEU A 21 -24.22 -15.20 -21.51
N ALA A 22 -23.66 -16.24 -20.89
CA ALA A 22 -23.37 -17.51 -21.51
C ALA A 22 -24.64 -18.20 -22.06
N GLN A 23 -25.74 -18.20 -21.30
CA GLN A 23 -27.03 -18.71 -21.75
C GLN A 23 -27.53 -17.99 -23.01
N ARG A 24 -27.32 -16.68 -23.10
CA ARG A 24 -27.74 -15.88 -24.24
C ARG A 24 -26.98 -16.21 -25.51
N PHE A 25 -25.77 -16.72 -25.42
CA PHE A 25 -24.94 -17.15 -26.53
C PHE A 25 -24.96 -18.66 -26.78
N GLY A 26 -25.80 -19.41 -26.06
CA GLY A 26 -25.95 -20.85 -26.25
C GLY A 26 -24.76 -21.68 -25.76
N GLU A 27 -23.82 -21.08 -25.08
CA GLU A 27 -22.68 -21.77 -24.51
C GLU A 27 -22.95 -22.20 -23.06
N ARG A 28 -22.65 -23.45 -22.73
CA ARG A 28 -22.48 -23.87 -21.34
C ARG A 28 -21.20 -23.26 -20.83
N ALA A 29 -21.29 -22.16 -20.10
CA ALA A 29 -20.14 -21.62 -19.42
C ALA A 29 -19.71 -22.62 -18.33
N GLU A 30 -18.70 -23.42 -18.59
CA GLU A 30 -17.90 -23.98 -17.52
C GLU A 30 -17.26 -22.79 -16.79
N ILE A 31 -17.76 -22.50 -15.60
CA ILE A 31 -17.11 -21.51 -14.73
C ILE A 31 -15.76 -22.10 -14.33
N ILE A 32 -14.73 -21.76 -15.11
CA ILE A 32 -13.35 -22.01 -14.71
C ILE A 32 -13.15 -21.14 -13.47
N ARG A 33 -13.38 -21.73 -12.31
CA ARG A 33 -13.02 -21.09 -11.04
C ARG A 33 -11.50 -20.89 -11.09
N PRO A 34 -11.01 -19.66 -11.10
CA PRO A 34 -9.57 -19.47 -11.04
C PRO A 34 -9.10 -20.23 -9.81
N ALA A 35 -8.11 -21.11 -10.00
CA ALA A 35 -7.51 -21.85 -8.91
C ALA A 35 -7.26 -20.87 -7.76
N SER A 36 -7.68 -21.24 -6.55
CA SER A 36 -7.54 -20.35 -5.38
C SER A 36 -6.14 -19.80 -5.40
N ARG A 37 -6.00 -18.48 -5.54
CA ARG A 37 -4.66 -17.84 -5.55
C ARG A 37 -3.95 -18.33 -4.30
N ALA A 38 -2.83 -19.02 -4.48
CA ALA A 38 -1.98 -19.43 -3.38
C ALA A 38 -1.83 -18.24 -2.43
N LYS A 39 -2.05 -18.48 -1.13
CA LYS A 39 -1.93 -17.42 -0.13
C LYS A 39 -0.55 -16.81 -0.28
N LYS A 40 -0.48 -15.52 -0.62
CA LYS A 40 0.80 -14.81 -0.71
C LYS A 40 1.47 -14.90 0.65
N GLN A 41 2.66 -15.46 0.70
CA GLN A 41 3.53 -15.33 1.86
C GLN A 41 4.08 -13.91 1.84
N PHE A 42 3.88 -13.18 2.92
CA PHE A 42 4.45 -11.85 3.10
C PHE A 42 5.76 -11.96 3.87
N LEU A 43 6.73 -11.15 3.48
CA LEU A 43 8.02 -11.05 4.14
C LEU A 43 7.99 -9.84 5.07
N LEU A 44 8.58 -9.98 6.25
CA LEU A 44 8.83 -8.84 7.13
C LEU A 44 9.98 -8.02 6.55
N PRO A 45 9.90 -6.68 6.58
CA PRO A 45 10.99 -5.83 6.11
C PRO A 45 12.21 -5.97 7.03
N ASP A 46 13.37 -6.29 6.46
CA ASP A 46 14.66 -6.23 7.15
C ASP A 46 15.29 -4.85 6.86
N VAL A 47 14.99 -3.89 7.72
CA VAL A 47 15.38 -2.48 7.53
C VAL A 47 15.82 -1.88 8.85
N VAL A 48 16.99 -1.25 8.84
CA VAL A 48 17.45 -0.41 9.93
C VAL A 48 16.94 1.01 9.70
N ILE A 49 16.16 1.53 10.63
CA ILE A 49 15.62 2.89 10.58
C ILE A 49 16.51 3.76 11.46
N LEU A 50 17.19 4.71 10.82
CA LEU A 50 18.04 5.70 11.48
C LEU A 50 17.22 6.93 11.85
N PRO A 51 17.69 7.78 12.79
CA PRO A 51 17.05 9.06 13.06
C PRO A 51 16.91 9.91 11.79
N PRO A 52 15.90 10.79 11.71
CA PRO A 52 15.74 11.68 10.56
C PRO A 52 16.95 12.62 10.42
N THR A 53 17.48 12.76 9.22
CA THR A 53 18.54 13.72 8.92
C THR A 53 18.00 15.15 8.98
N GLU A 54 18.91 16.15 9.05
CA GLU A 54 18.53 17.57 9.01
C GLU A 54 17.72 17.92 7.74
N GLU A 55 18.07 17.33 6.59
CA GLU A 55 17.34 17.52 5.34
C GLU A 55 15.89 17.01 5.45
N ILE A 56 15.71 15.84 6.06
CA ILE A 56 14.38 15.26 6.31
C ILE A 56 13.59 16.11 7.30
N ALA A 57 14.22 16.56 8.39
CA ALA A 57 13.59 17.46 9.35
C ALA A 57 13.13 18.77 8.68
N ALA A 58 13.99 19.39 7.86
CA ALA A 58 13.66 20.58 7.07
C ALA A 58 12.55 20.32 6.05
N TYR A 59 12.55 19.13 5.41
CA TYR A 59 11.50 18.72 4.47
C TYR A 59 10.11 18.72 5.15
N PHE A 60 10.01 18.20 6.37
CA PHE A 60 8.76 18.14 7.12
C PHE A 60 8.39 19.49 7.75
N ALA A 61 9.37 20.25 8.26
CA ALA A 61 9.16 21.58 8.82
C ALA A 61 8.52 22.54 7.81
N ARG A 62 8.95 22.51 6.54
CA ARG A 62 8.34 23.28 5.45
C ARG A 62 6.85 22.93 5.22
N ARG A 63 6.42 21.75 5.65
CA ARG A 63 5.03 21.26 5.59
C ARG A 63 4.26 21.46 6.89
N LYS A 64 4.86 22.18 7.85
CA LYS A 64 4.28 22.41 9.18
C LYS A 64 4.06 21.13 9.99
N ILE A 65 4.89 20.10 9.75
CA ILE A 65 4.93 18.85 10.51
C ILE A 65 6.09 18.94 11.50
N SER A 66 5.77 18.78 12.77
CA SER A 66 6.74 18.94 13.88
C SER A 66 7.62 17.71 14.05
N ALA A 67 8.77 17.88 14.70
CA ALA A 67 9.64 16.77 15.11
C ALA A 67 8.90 15.77 16.02
N ALA A 68 8.09 16.25 16.95
CA ALA A 68 7.26 15.38 17.80
C ALA A 68 6.32 14.47 16.99
N THR A 69 5.82 14.95 15.85
CA THR A 69 5.02 14.10 14.95
C THR A 69 5.90 13.04 14.30
N LEU A 70 7.11 13.37 13.87
CA LEU A 70 8.04 12.39 13.28
C LEU A 70 8.36 11.28 14.28
N ASP A 71 8.64 11.66 15.54
CA ASP A 71 8.92 10.72 16.63
C ASP A 71 7.70 9.82 16.92
N ALA A 72 6.51 10.39 17.03
CA ALA A 72 5.27 9.64 17.29
C ALA A 72 5.02 8.57 16.22
N PHE A 73 5.30 8.89 14.96
CA PHE A 73 5.14 7.96 13.82
C PHE A 73 6.41 7.17 13.52
N LYS A 74 7.48 7.35 14.31
CA LYS A 74 8.79 6.69 14.13
C LYS A 74 9.36 6.88 12.71
N ILE A 75 9.08 8.04 12.10
CA ILE A 75 9.60 8.38 10.77
C ILE A 75 11.10 8.65 10.91
N GLY A 76 11.89 8.01 10.05
CA GLY A 76 13.34 8.12 10.09
C GLY A 76 13.97 8.22 8.71
N SER A 77 15.21 7.80 8.63
CA SER A 77 15.99 7.71 7.40
C SER A 77 16.56 6.32 7.18
N ASP A 78 16.88 6.00 5.93
CA ASP A 78 17.77 4.89 5.60
C ASP A 78 19.24 5.38 5.49
N ALA A 79 20.14 4.45 5.18
CA ALA A 79 21.56 4.77 5.01
C ALA A 79 21.84 5.71 3.83
N ASP A 80 20.95 5.78 2.85
CA ASP A 80 21.06 6.62 1.66
C ASP A 80 20.41 8.01 1.88
N GLY A 81 19.89 8.30 3.06
CA GLY A 81 19.25 9.57 3.40
C GLY A 81 17.82 9.70 2.88
N ASN A 82 17.16 8.60 2.50
CA ASN A 82 15.77 8.65 2.12
C ASN A 82 14.86 8.66 3.34
N ILE A 83 13.69 9.25 3.21
CA ILE A 83 12.66 9.23 4.25
C ILE A 83 12.10 7.81 4.34
N VAL A 84 12.08 7.26 5.54
CA VAL A 84 11.51 5.96 5.86
C VAL A 84 10.20 6.15 6.62
N PHE A 85 9.12 5.63 6.06
CA PHE A 85 7.81 5.55 6.71
C PHE A 85 7.58 4.12 7.17
N PRO A 86 7.76 3.83 8.45
CA PRO A 86 7.51 2.50 9.00
C PRO A 86 6.02 2.30 9.29
N PHE A 87 5.54 1.12 9.02
CA PHE A 87 4.18 0.71 9.31
C PHE A 87 4.21 -0.43 10.30
N TYR A 88 3.69 -0.18 11.49
CA TYR A 88 3.66 -1.16 12.57
C TYR A 88 2.27 -1.77 12.70
N ARG A 89 2.24 -3.00 13.18
CA ARG A 89 1.05 -3.70 13.62
C ARG A 89 1.39 -4.49 14.89
N GLU A 90 0.69 -4.21 15.96
CA GLU A 90 0.91 -4.87 17.26
C GLU A 90 2.37 -4.76 17.71
N GLY A 91 3.01 -3.61 17.46
CA GLY A 91 4.42 -3.33 17.78
C GLY A 91 5.45 -3.89 16.79
N GLU A 92 5.04 -4.72 15.82
CA GLU A 92 5.92 -5.30 14.82
C GLU A 92 5.98 -4.46 13.54
N LEU A 93 7.19 -4.28 12.98
CA LEU A 93 7.39 -3.60 11.69
C LEU A 93 6.99 -4.56 10.55
N VAL A 94 5.86 -4.29 9.89
CA VAL A 94 5.31 -5.20 8.86
C VAL A 94 5.39 -4.66 7.45
N PHE A 95 5.57 -3.33 7.29
CA PHE A 95 5.65 -2.72 5.98
C PHE A 95 6.46 -1.42 6.05
N VAL A 96 7.18 -1.09 4.99
CA VAL A 96 7.99 0.12 4.90
C VAL A 96 7.80 0.78 3.54
N LYS A 97 7.57 2.09 3.57
CA LYS A 97 7.65 2.96 2.41
C LYS A 97 8.85 3.88 2.50
N TYR A 98 9.45 4.13 1.36
CA TYR A 98 10.56 5.06 1.19
C TYR A 98 10.15 6.22 0.32
N ARG A 99 10.76 7.37 0.58
CA ARG A 99 10.59 8.56 -0.25
C ARG A 99 11.88 9.36 -0.32
N ALA A 100 12.27 9.77 -1.51
CA ALA A 100 13.34 10.73 -1.67
C ALA A 100 12.95 12.10 -1.05
N PRO A 101 13.78 12.71 -0.18
CA PRO A 101 13.48 14.01 0.42
C PRO A 101 13.54 15.15 -0.60
N ARG A 102 14.28 14.96 -1.67
CA ARG A 102 14.45 15.88 -2.79
C ARG A 102 13.56 15.53 -3.99
N LYS A 103 13.44 16.47 -4.92
CA LYS A 103 12.77 16.21 -6.20
C LYS A 103 13.58 15.20 -7.02
N PRO A 104 13.00 14.09 -7.47
CA PRO A 104 13.70 13.09 -8.25
C PRO A 104 14.15 13.68 -9.60
N GLN A 105 15.29 13.23 -10.08
CA GLN A 105 15.86 13.63 -11.36
C GLN A 105 15.73 12.47 -12.36
N GLY A 106 15.34 12.77 -13.59
CA GLY A 106 15.25 11.78 -14.65
C GLY A 106 14.31 10.61 -14.32
N LYS A 107 14.86 9.39 -14.28
CA LYS A 107 14.11 8.14 -14.01
C LYS A 107 14.11 7.72 -12.53
N GLU A 108 14.64 8.54 -11.64
CA GLU A 108 14.62 8.23 -10.19
C GLU A 108 13.20 8.09 -9.68
N ARG A 109 12.98 7.10 -8.82
CA ARG A 109 11.67 6.91 -8.17
C ARG A 109 11.51 7.93 -7.05
N LYS A 110 10.37 8.60 -7.03
CA LYS A 110 10.02 9.50 -5.93
C LYS A 110 9.66 8.73 -4.66
N GLU A 111 8.99 7.60 -4.82
CA GLU A 111 8.49 6.76 -3.75
C GLU A 111 8.62 5.29 -4.17
N TRP A 112 8.92 4.43 -3.21
CA TRP A 112 8.93 2.98 -3.39
C TRP A 112 8.62 2.28 -2.05
N GLN A 113 8.50 0.99 -2.09
CA GLN A 113 8.18 0.18 -0.92
C GLN A 113 9.05 -1.07 -0.85
N ALA A 114 9.19 -1.63 0.34
CA ALA A 114 9.87 -2.90 0.53
C ALA A 114 9.13 -4.00 -0.27
N PRO A 115 9.86 -4.81 -1.06
CA PRO A 115 9.26 -5.87 -1.84
C PRO A 115 8.70 -6.98 -0.93
N GLY A 116 7.60 -7.59 -1.34
CA GLY A 116 7.03 -8.75 -0.64
C GLY A 116 6.34 -8.47 0.69
N ALA A 117 6.40 -7.25 1.22
CA ALA A 117 5.77 -6.88 2.47
C ALA A 117 4.24 -6.75 2.34
N ARG A 118 3.52 -6.98 3.45
CA ARG A 118 2.06 -6.86 3.51
C ARG A 118 1.65 -5.40 3.66
N PRO A 119 0.89 -4.81 2.72
CA PRO A 119 0.39 -3.45 2.87
C PRO A 119 -0.59 -3.35 4.04
N ILE A 120 -0.43 -2.34 4.87
CA ILE A 120 -1.34 -1.97 5.95
C ILE A 120 -1.55 -0.45 5.97
N LEU A 121 -2.45 0.03 6.82
CA LEU A 121 -2.64 1.47 7.02
C LEU A 121 -1.51 2.08 7.83
N PHE A 122 -1.06 3.28 7.45
CA PHE A 122 -0.06 4.03 8.18
C PHE A 122 -0.62 4.54 9.52
N GLY A 123 0.18 4.42 10.59
CA GLY A 123 -0.24 4.85 11.92
C GLY A 123 -1.29 3.96 12.59
N MET A 124 -1.53 2.75 12.07
CA MET A 124 -2.53 1.82 12.60
C MET A 124 -2.31 1.50 14.10
N ASP A 125 -1.06 1.39 14.53
CA ASP A 125 -0.69 1.14 15.93
C ASP A 125 -1.00 2.32 16.87
N LEU A 126 -1.15 3.54 16.31
CA LEU A 126 -1.47 4.73 17.09
C LEU A 126 -2.98 4.95 17.23
N CYS A 127 -3.79 4.15 16.55
CA CYS A 127 -5.23 4.22 16.63
C CYS A 127 -5.72 3.26 17.73
N SER A 128 -6.32 3.78 18.79
CA SER A 128 -7.08 2.97 19.72
C SER A 128 -8.47 2.73 19.13
N PHE A 129 -8.73 1.51 18.68
CA PHE A 129 -10.06 1.07 18.30
C PHE A 129 -10.82 0.61 19.56
N SER A 130 -11.00 1.49 20.54
CA SER A 130 -11.94 1.22 21.63
C SER A 130 -13.33 1.19 21.01
N GLN A 131 -13.95 0.03 21.03
CA GLN A 131 -15.37 -0.10 20.65
C GLN A 131 -16.21 0.75 21.60
N PRO A 132 -17.30 1.39 21.09
CA PRO A 132 -18.25 2.12 21.91
C PRO A 132 -19.00 1.18 22.87
#